data_710738d88dbe967d152f8680d58141bd
#
_entry.id   710738d88dbe967d152f8680d58141bd
#
_cell.length_a   1.000
_cell.length_b   1.000
_cell.length_c   1.000
_cell.angle_alpha   90.00
_cell.angle_beta   90.00
_cell.angle_gamma   90.00
#
_symmetry.space_group_name_H-M   'P 1'
#
loop_
_entity.id
_entity.type
_entity.pdbx_description
1 polymer ?
#
loop_
_entity_poly.entity_id
_entity_poly.type
_entity_poly.pdbx_seq_one_letter_code
_entity_poly.pdbx_strand_id
1 'polypeptide(L)'
;MQYFDIYIDSMKGIYTYSDKNDEFEVGENVIVPFRNIKKSGFIIRKNLKESFEFKVLNISSKVKNSLKLSNEQIKLIEWMVDYYLTSYDSVIKAMIPKKIKLSYSNIYFINLNKLNILSLYLDNGIIKYMISLTTISYNTAKTKFKKSIVDNLINKNFLNLCKYYFHLYIKKSFLLSYQQQIF
;
A
#
# COMPACT_ATOMS: atom_id res chain seq x y z
N MET A 1 13.97 -1.70 -26.54
CA MET A 1 13.56 -2.85 -25.71
C MET A 1 14.59 -3.03 -24.62
N GLN A 2 14.21 -3.00 -23.37
CA GLN A 2 15.10 -3.15 -22.24
C GLN A 2 14.82 -4.46 -21.51
N TYR A 3 15.81 -4.96 -20.78
CA TYR A 3 15.67 -6.15 -19.95
C TYR A 3 15.96 -5.80 -18.51
N PHE A 4 15.21 -6.42 -17.62
CA PHE A 4 15.32 -6.21 -16.18
C PHE A 4 15.42 -7.54 -15.44
N ASP A 5 16.29 -7.56 -14.44
CA ASP A 5 16.38 -8.64 -13.48
C ASP A 5 15.44 -8.34 -12.32
N ILE A 6 14.46 -9.22 -12.12
CA ILE A 6 13.35 -9.03 -11.19
C ILE A 6 13.38 -10.11 -10.11
N TYR A 7 13.35 -9.71 -8.85
CA TYR A 7 13.00 -10.58 -7.76
C TYR A 7 11.49 -10.81 -7.77
N ILE A 8 11.04 -12.06 -7.76
CA ILE A 8 9.62 -12.43 -7.68
C ILE A 8 9.29 -12.87 -6.27
N ASP A 9 8.18 -12.38 -5.72
CA ASP A 9 7.73 -12.69 -4.37
C ASP A 9 7.64 -14.20 -4.12
N SER A 10 8.23 -14.64 -3.02
CA SER A 10 8.34 -16.04 -2.61
C SER A 10 9.20 -16.93 -3.53
N MET A 11 10.09 -16.32 -4.34
CA MET A 11 11.09 -17.04 -5.14
C MET A 11 12.51 -16.75 -4.64
N LYS A 12 13.38 -17.75 -4.67
CA LYS A 12 14.76 -17.61 -4.15
C LYS A 12 15.66 -16.79 -5.08
N GLY A 13 15.46 -16.89 -6.39
CA GLY A 13 16.31 -16.29 -7.40
C GLY A 13 15.74 -15.02 -8.03
N ILE A 14 16.51 -14.50 -8.96
CA ILE A 14 16.16 -13.38 -9.83
C ILE A 14 15.84 -13.92 -11.20
N TYR A 15 14.89 -13.30 -11.89
CA TYR A 15 14.42 -13.72 -13.22
C TYR A 15 14.43 -12.53 -14.17
N THR A 16 14.83 -12.77 -15.42
CA THR A 16 14.89 -11.71 -16.44
C THR A 16 13.58 -11.58 -17.18
N TYR A 17 13.11 -10.33 -17.30
CA TYR A 17 11.91 -9.95 -18.06
C TYR A 17 12.23 -8.79 -19.00
N SER A 18 11.41 -8.65 -20.04
CA SER A 18 11.55 -7.56 -21.01
C SER A 18 10.55 -6.45 -20.75
N ASP A 19 10.99 -5.23 -21.05
CA ASP A 19 10.15 -4.04 -21.16
C ASP A 19 10.20 -3.56 -22.61
N LYS A 20 9.06 -3.60 -23.28
CA LYS A 20 8.98 -3.19 -24.70
C LYS A 20 8.80 -1.70 -24.89
N ASN A 21 8.20 -1.04 -23.90
CA ASN A 21 7.74 0.32 -24.01
C ASN A 21 8.61 1.31 -23.22
N ASP A 22 9.67 0.81 -22.57
CA ASP A 22 10.55 1.60 -21.69
C ASP A 22 9.76 2.33 -20.57
N GLU A 23 8.75 1.63 -19.99
CA GLU A 23 7.82 2.18 -18.99
C GLU A 23 8.27 1.95 -17.55
N PHE A 24 9.23 1.05 -17.32
CA PHE A 24 9.59 0.59 -15.99
C PHE A 24 10.97 1.06 -15.56
N GLU A 25 11.13 1.24 -14.25
CA GLU A 25 12.37 1.68 -13.62
C GLU A 25 12.82 0.73 -12.51
N VAL A 26 14.13 0.74 -12.24
CA VAL A 26 14.73 0.00 -11.13
C VAL A 26 14.09 0.41 -9.80
N GLY A 27 13.82 -0.56 -8.95
CA GLY A 27 13.16 -0.39 -7.66
C GLY A 27 11.64 -0.48 -7.70
N GLU A 28 11.01 -0.42 -8.87
CA GLU A 28 9.56 -0.50 -8.98
C GLU A 28 9.04 -1.90 -8.66
N ASN A 29 7.85 -1.94 -8.05
CA ASN A 29 7.11 -3.17 -7.83
C ASN A 29 6.20 -3.43 -9.03
N VAL A 30 6.39 -4.58 -9.66
CA VAL A 30 5.74 -4.93 -10.91
C VAL A 30 5.03 -6.28 -10.82
N ILE A 31 4.08 -6.48 -11.72
CA ILE A 31 3.39 -7.76 -11.92
C ILE A 31 4.02 -8.44 -13.14
N VAL A 32 4.46 -9.67 -12.95
CA VAL A 32 5.07 -10.48 -13.99
C VAL A 32 4.37 -11.83 -14.14
N PRO A 33 4.30 -12.39 -15.35
CA PRO A 33 3.83 -13.76 -15.56
C PRO A 33 4.89 -14.75 -15.09
N PHE A 34 4.51 -15.69 -14.23
CA PHE A 34 5.39 -16.74 -13.74
C PHE A 34 4.63 -18.05 -13.60
N ARG A 35 5.03 -19.10 -14.36
CA ARG A 35 4.38 -20.43 -14.37
C ARG A 35 2.85 -20.34 -14.50
N ASN A 36 2.36 -19.62 -15.51
CA ASN A 36 0.94 -19.41 -15.82
C ASN A 36 0.12 -18.63 -14.76
N ILE A 37 0.77 -18.04 -13.77
CA ILE A 37 0.14 -17.15 -12.78
C ILE A 37 0.82 -15.77 -12.80
N LYS A 38 0.12 -14.76 -12.37
CA LYS A 38 0.68 -13.42 -12.18
C LYS A 38 1.23 -13.30 -10.78
N LYS A 39 2.48 -12.87 -10.64
CA LYS A 39 3.13 -12.62 -9.37
C LYS A 39 3.67 -11.20 -9.30
N SER A 40 3.74 -10.64 -8.09
CA SER A 40 4.43 -9.38 -7.84
C SER A 40 5.92 -9.60 -7.65
N GLY A 41 6.71 -8.57 -7.93
CA GLY A 41 8.14 -8.60 -7.73
C GLY A 41 8.75 -7.20 -7.83
N PHE A 42 10.00 -7.07 -7.39
CA PHE A 42 10.75 -5.82 -7.48
C PHE A 42 11.80 -5.89 -8.57
N ILE A 43 11.91 -4.83 -9.35
CA ILE A 43 12.99 -4.67 -10.33
C ILE A 43 14.28 -4.35 -9.54
N ILE A 44 15.24 -5.27 -9.61
CA ILE A 44 16.50 -5.13 -8.86
C ILE A 44 17.53 -4.37 -9.68
N ARG A 45 17.66 -4.71 -10.97
CA ARG A 45 18.63 -4.04 -11.84
C ARG A 45 18.23 -4.14 -13.31
N LYS A 46 18.80 -3.27 -14.12
CA LYS A 46 18.75 -3.35 -15.57
C LYS A 46 19.73 -4.42 -16.03
N ASN A 47 19.28 -5.31 -16.92
CA ASN A 47 20.14 -6.31 -17.53
C ASN A 47 20.68 -5.77 -18.86
N LEU A 48 22.00 -5.75 -19.00
CA LEU A 48 22.68 -5.18 -20.16
C LEU A 48 22.84 -6.16 -21.34
N LYS A 49 22.39 -7.40 -21.18
CA LYS A 49 22.41 -8.38 -22.29
C LYS A 49 21.42 -7.96 -23.36
N GLU A 50 21.86 -7.99 -24.61
CA GLU A 50 21.03 -7.60 -25.76
C GLU A 50 20.16 -8.75 -26.30
N SER A 51 20.54 -10.00 -26.04
CA SER A 51 19.81 -11.17 -26.50
C SER A 51 19.90 -12.34 -25.50
N PHE A 52 18.92 -13.22 -25.57
CA PHE A 52 18.82 -14.42 -24.74
C PHE A 52 18.50 -15.63 -25.61
N GLU A 53 19.06 -16.78 -25.30
CA GLU A 53 18.78 -18.05 -26.00
C GLU A 53 17.38 -18.59 -25.71
N PHE A 54 16.71 -18.05 -24.73
CA PHE A 54 15.36 -18.42 -24.31
C PHE A 54 14.37 -17.28 -24.47
N LYS A 55 13.10 -17.61 -24.55
CA LYS A 55 12.02 -16.62 -24.66
C LYS A 55 11.88 -15.84 -23.34
N VAL A 56 12.22 -14.57 -23.38
CA VAL A 56 12.00 -13.64 -22.26
C VAL A 56 10.57 -13.13 -22.29
N LEU A 57 9.86 -13.22 -21.17
CA LEU A 57 8.48 -12.75 -21.04
C LEU A 57 8.47 -11.25 -20.69
N ASN A 58 7.38 -10.57 -21.06
CA ASN A 58 7.21 -9.15 -20.75
C ASN A 58 6.70 -8.94 -19.33
N ILE A 59 7.10 -7.81 -18.75
CA ILE A 59 6.45 -7.26 -17.55
C ILE A 59 5.00 -6.93 -17.88
N SER A 60 4.05 -7.31 -17.04
CA SER A 60 2.62 -7.10 -17.29
C SER A 60 2.15 -5.70 -16.94
N SER A 61 2.49 -5.20 -15.76
CA SER A 61 2.08 -3.88 -15.27
C SER A 61 2.82 -3.48 -14.00
N LYS A 62 2.74 -2.20 -13.63
CA LYS A 62 3.14 -1.72 -12.29
C LYS A 62 2.09 -2.13 -11.25
N VAL A 63 2.54 -2.43 -10.03
CA VAL A 63 1.63 -2.58 -8.89
C VAL A 63 1.20 -1.19 -8.46
N LYS A 64 -0.10 -0.89 -8.52
CA LYS A 64 -0.64 0.42 -8.10
C LYS A 64 -0.35 0.67 -6.62
N ASN A 65 0.08 1.89 -6.31
CA ASN A 65 0.31 2.35 -4.94
C ASN A 65 1.27 1.46 -4.13
N SER A 66 2.27 0.91 -4.77
CA SER A 66 3.30 0.10 -4.13
C SER A 66 4.52 0.92 -3.73
N LEU A 67 5.28 0.36 -2.79
CA LEU A 67 6.59 0.89 -2.42
C LEU A 67 7.52 0.78 -3.64
N LYS A 68 8.31 1.83 -3.90
CA LYS A 68 9.48 1.79 -4.78
C LYS A 68 10.74 1.71 -3.92
N LEU A 69 11.60 0.77 -4.20
CA LEU A 69 12.89 0.64 -3.53
C LEU A 69 13.84 1.74 -4.02
N SER A 70 14.57 2.39 -3.11
CA SER A 70 15.63 3.30 -3.49
C SER A 70 16.87 2.54 -3.96
N ASN A 71 17.76 3.23 -4.66
CA ASN A 71 19.02 2.64 -5.12
C ASN A 71 19.89 2.16 -3.95
N GLU A 72 19.88 2.87 -2.82
CA GLU A 72 20.60 2.51 -1.60
C GLU A 72 20.02 1.22 -0.98
N GLN A 73 18.70 1.07 -0.98
CA GLN A 73 18.04 -0.14 -0.50
C GLN A 73 18.38 -1.34 -1.39
N ILE A 74 18.42 -1.15 -2.70
CA ILE A 74 18.81 -2.22 -3.63
C ILE A 74 20.25 -2.64 -3.42
N LYS A 75 21.18 -1.69 -3.33
CA LYS A 75 22.60 -1.97 -3.01
C LYS A 75 22.75 -2.72 -1.68
N LEU A 76 21.98 -2.32 -0.67
CA LEU A 76 21.97 -3.00 0.62
C LEU A 76 21.45 -4.44 0.50
N ILE A 77 20.37 -4.65 -0.27
CA ILE A 77 19.83 -5.99 -0.53
C ILE A 77 20.88 -6.87 -1.21
N GLU A 78 21.51 -6.39 -2.28
CA GLU A 78 22.53 -7.13 -3.00
C GLU A 78 23.72 -7.46 -2.09
N TRP A 79 24.21 -6.48 -1.34
CA TRP A 79 25.28 -6.69 -0.37
C TRP A 79 24.91 -7.74 0.70
N MET A 80 23.69 -7.69 1.25
CA MET A 80 23.22 -8.67 2.24
C MET A 80 23.12 -10.08 1.65
N VAL A 81 22.64 -10.20 0.42
CA VAL A 81 22.56 -11.50 -0.27
C VAL A 81 23.95 -12.11 -0.42
N ASP A 82 24.92 -11.33 -0.86
CA ASP A 82 26.30 -11.78 -1.09
C ASP A 82 27.03 -12.05 0.22
N TYR A 83 26.93 -11.15 1.19
CA TYR A 83 27.66 -11.26 2.47
C TYR A 83 27.16 -12.43 3.32
N TYR A 84 25.83 -12.60 3.42
CA TYR A 84 25.23 -13.67 4.22
C TYR A 84 24.96 -14.96 3.44
N LEU A 85 25.32 -15.03 2.15
CA LEU A 85 25.05 -16.16 1.25
C LEU A 85 23.58 -16.61 1.33
N THR A 86 22.66 -15.67 1.34
CA THR A 86 21.23 -15.90 1.51
C THR A 86 20.45 -15.55 0.25
N SER A 87 19.15 -15.84 0.23
CA SER A 87 18.30 -15.57 -0.93
C SER A 87 17.74 -14.12 -0.90
N TYR A 88 17.48 -13.56 -2.08
CA TYR A 88 16.77 -12.30 -2.21
C TYR A 88 15.44 -12.30 -1.44
N ASP A 89 14.72 -13.42 -1.45
CA ASP A 89 13.46 -13.59 -0.73
C ASP A 89 13.61 -13.37 0.79
N SER A 90 14.66 -13.92 1.38
CA SER A 90 14.93 -13.78 2.81
C SER A 90 15.26 -12.34 3.18
N VAL A 91 16.13 -11.69 2.41
CA VAL A 91 16.55 -10.31 2.66
C VAL A 91 15.39 -9.32 2.45
N ILE A 92 14.69 -9.42 1.33
CA ILE A 92 13.58 -8.50 1.01
C ILE A 92 12.44 -8.66 2.02
N LYS A 93 12.13 -9.87 2.47
CA LYS A 93 11.13 -10.10 3.53
C LYS A 93 11.54 -9.54 4.89
N ALA A 94 12.84 -9.52 5.19
CA ALA A 94 13.36 -8.92 6.41
C ALA A 94 13.32 -7.38 6.34
N MET A 95 13.67 -6.79 5.20
CA MET A 95 13.71 -5.35 4.99
C MET A 95 12.34 -4.73 4.80
N ILE A 96 11.43 -5.44 4.11
CA ILE A 96 10.08 -4.94 3.83
C ILE A 96 9.08 -5.71 4.70
N PRO A 97 8.62 -5.13 5.81
CA PRO A 97 7.63 -5.78 6.66
C PRO A 97 6.37 -6.16 5.86
N LYS A 98 5.89 -7.39 6.01
CA LYS A 98 4.70 -7.93 5.29
C LYS A 98 3.43 -7.10 5.45
N LYS A 99 3.38 -6.20 6.44
CA LYS A 99 2.24 -5.32 6.73
C LYS A 99 2.30 -3.94 6.08
N ILE A 100 3.33 -3.62 5.29
CA ILE A 100 3.27 -2.47 4.39
C ILE A 100 2.48 -2.84 3.10
N LYS A 101 1.41 -3.58 3.25
CA LYS A 101 0.29 -3.42 2.33
C LYS A 101 -0.31 -2.08 2.70
N LEU A 102 -0.14 -1.10 1.82
CA LEU A 102 -0.92 0.13 1.87
C LEU A 102 -2.40 -0.27 1.76
N SER A 103 -2.98 -0.72 2.86
CA SER A 103 -4.42 -0.92 2.94
C SER A 103 -5.00 0.47 3.09
N TYR A 104 -5.54 0.99 1.99
CA TYR A 104 -6.38 2.17 2.06
C TYR A 104 -7.61 1.81 2.90
N SER A 105 -7.62 2.22 4.14
CA SER A 105 -8.87 2.28 4.88
C SER A 105 -9.50 3.64 4.59
N ASN A 106 -10.71 3.65 4.08
CA ASN A 106 -11.49 4.86 4.02
C ASN A 106 -11.75 5.30 5.46
N ILE A 107 -11.10 6.40 5.87
CA ILE A 107 -11.31 7.02 7.17
C ILE A 107 -12.25 8.20 6.96
N TYR A 108 -13.25 8.31 7.78
CA TYR A 108 -14.22 9.37 7.76
C TYR A 108 -14.05 10.28 8.97
N PHE A 109 -14.04 11.59 8.73
CA PHE A 109 -14.16 12.59 9.78
C PHE A 109 -15.61 12.85 10.08
N ILE A 110 -15.93 13.03 11.35
CA ILE A 110 -17.27 13.41 11.80
C ILE A 110 -17.41 14.91 11.61
N ASN A 111 -18.44 15.33 10.88
CA ASN A 111 -18.75 16.74 10.70
C ASN A 111 -19.44 17.29 11.97
N LEU A 112 -18.65 17.89 12.85
CA LEU A 112 -19.12 18.43 14.13
C LEU A 112 -20.17 19.55 13.96
N ASN A 113 -20.13 20.30 12.86
CA ASN A 113 -21.10 21.38 12.60
C ASN A 113 -22.53 20.88 12.34
N LYS A 114 -22.71 19.59 12.09
CA LYS A 114 -24.00 18.95 11.85
C LYS A 114 -24.51 18.10 13.02
N LEU A 115 -23.85 18.16 14.19
CA LEU A 115 -24.20 17.34 15.35
C LEU A 115 -25.64 17.52 15.83
N ASN A 116 -26.16 18.75 15.80
CA ASN A 116 -27.54 19.06 16.21
C ASN A 116 -28.59 18.34 15.32
N ILE A 117 -28.25 18.09 14.07
CA ILE A 117 -29.13 17.39 13.12
C ILE A 117 -28.99 15.86 13.28
N LEU A 118 -27.81 15.38 13.71
CA LEU A 118 -27.54 13.96 13.95
C LEU A 118 -28.46 13.38 15.03
N SER A 119 -28.82 14.15 16.04
CA SER A 119 -29.73 13.72 17.11
C SER A 119 -31.14 13.33 16.61
N LEU A 120 -31.55 13.82 15.44
CA LEU A 120 -32.81 13.44 14.81
C LEU A 120 -32.76 12.07 14.11
N TYR A 121 -31.58 11.54 13.86
CA TYR A 121 -31.40 10.32 13.07
C TYR A 121 -30.73 9.17 13.81
N LEU A 122 -30.10 9.44 14.95
CA LEU A 122 -29.31 8.47 15.69
C LEU A 122 -29.61 8.55 17.18
N ASP A 123 -29.49 7.41 17.85
CA ASP A 123 -29.55 7.31 19.30
C ASP A 123 -28.41 8.10 19.96
N ASN A 124 -28.71 8.73 21.09
CA ASN A 124 -27.75 9.52 21.90
C ASN A 124 -26.48 8.74 22.28
N GLY A 125 -26.58 7.41 22.47
CA GLY A 125 -25.42 6.55 22.74
C GLY A 125 -24.47 6.46 21.53
N ILE A 126 -25.02 6.36 20.33
CA ILE A 126 -24.26 6.34 19.07
C ILE A 126 -23.58 7.68 18.82
N ILE A 127 -24.29 8.77 19.06
CA ILE A 127 -23.75 10.14 18.91
C ILE A 127 -22.59 10.37 19.87
N LYS A 128 -22.74 10.03 21.14
CA LYS A 128 -21.66 10.14 22.15
C LYS A 128 -20.43 9.33 21.74
N TYR A 129 -20.64 8.11 21.24
CA TYR A 129 -19.54 7.29 20.74
C TYR A 129 -18.86 7.90 19.52
N MET A 130 -19.63 8.47 18.57
CA MET A 130 -19.06 9.14 17.40
C MET A 130 -18.27 10.40 17.80
N ILE A 131 -18.78 11.19 18.73
CA ILE A 131 -18.08 12.41 19.22
C ILE A 131 -16.77 12.06 19.93
N SER A 132 -16.71 10.93 20.63
CA SER A 132 -15.47 10.46 21.27
C SER A 132 -14.40 10.04 20.27
N LEU A 133 -14.78 9.79 19.01
CA LEU A 133 -13.91 9.42 17.92
C LEU A 133 -13.86 10.60 16.93
N THR A 134 -12.75 11.30 16.86
CA THR A 134 -12.56 12.34 15.82
C THR A 134 -12.60 11.76 14.41
N THR A 135 -12.24 10.50 14.28
CA THR A 135 -12.21 9.76 13.01
C THR A 135 -12.73 8.33 13.19
N ILE A 136 -13.39 7.79 12.18
CA ILE A 136 -13.85 6.41 12.17
C ILE A 136 -13.53 5.74 10.82
N SER A 137 -13.00 4.51 10.84
CA SER A 137 -12.84 3.74 9.61
C SER A 137 -14.19 3.18 9.15
N TYR A 138 -14.38 3.01 7.82
CA TYR A 138 -15.61 2.42 7.27
C TYR A 138 -15.92 1.06 7.88
N ASN A 139 -14.90 0.20 8.03
CA ASN A 139 -15.08 -1.12 8.60
C ASN A 139 -15.51 -1.07 10.07
N THR A 140 -14.90 -0.18 10.87
CA THR A 140 -15.30 0.01 12.27
C THR A 140 -16.70 0.59 12.38
N ALA A 141 -17.05 1.55 11.52
CA ALA A 141 -18.40 2.11 11.46
C ALA A 141 -19.43 1.02 11.11
N LYS A 142 -19.14 0.19 10.11
CA LYS A 142 -20.02 -0.90 9.67
C LYS A 142 -20.21 -2.00 10.72
N THR A 143 -19.20 -2.29 11.54
CA THR A 143 -19.30 -3.29 12.62
C THR A 143 -20.07 -2.76 13.83
N LYS A 144 -19.97 -1.47 14.13
CA LYS A 144 -20.67 -0.81 15.24
C LYS A 144 -22.09 -0.39 14.89
N PHE A 145 -22.35 -0.02 13.62
CA PHE A 145 -23.63 0.46 13.13
C PHE A 145 -24.09 -0.39 11.95
N LYS A 146 -25.40 -0.47 11.74
CA LYS A 146 -25.93 -1.14 10.52
C LYS A 146 -25.41 -0.43 9.27
N LYS A 147 -25.09 -1.20 8.22
CA LYS A 147 -24.55 -0.67 6.95
C LYS A 147 -25.41 0.46 6.38
N SER A 148 -26.75 0.31 6.40
CA SER A 148 -27.69 1.33 5.93
C SER A 148 -27.57 2.67 6.66
N ILE A 149 -27.26 2.65 7.96
CA ILE A 149 -27.04 3.87 8.75
C ILE A 149 -25.75 4.55 8.31
N VAL A 150 -24.68 3.80 8.13
CA VAL A 150 -23.37 4.33 7.71
C VAL A 150 -23.47 4.97 6.32
N ASP A 151 -24.12 4.29 5.38
CA ASP A 151 -24.30 4.79 4.02
C ASP A 151 -25.16 6.08 4.00
N ASN A 152 -26.20 6.15 4.83
CA ASN A 152 -27.00 7.37 4.99
C ASN A 152 -26.20 8.53 5.59
N LEU A 153 -25.33 8.27 6.56
CA LEU A 153 -24.47 9.29 7.17
C LEU A 153 -23.45 9.85 6.18
N ILE A 154 -22.92 9.00 5.30
CA ILE A 154 -22.00 9.40 4.23
C ILE A 154 -22.76 10.25 3.21
N ASN A 155 -23.93 9.79 2.71
CA ASN A 155 -24.70 10.49 1.70
C ASN A 155 -25.20 11.88 2.16
N LYS A 156 -25.46 12.04 3.45
CA LYS A 156 -25.86 13.32 4.04
C LYS A 156 -24.70 14.21 4.48
N ASN A 157 -23.45 13.82 4.17
CA ASN A 157 -22.23 14.53 4.55
C ASN A 157 -22.05 14.73 6.07
N PHE A 158 -22.54 13.80 6.88
CA PHE A 158 -22.22 13.73 8.30
C PHE A 158 -20.85 13.07 8.53
N LEU A 159 -20.45 12.17 7.62
CA LEU A 159 -19.16 11.54 7.57
C LEU A 159 -18.46 11.98 6.29
N ASN A 160 -17.42 12.77 6.42
CA ASN A 160 -16.60 13.23 5.30
C ASN A 160 -15.44 12.27 5.07
N LEU A 161 -15.33 11.77 3.84
CA LEU A 161 -14.25 10.86 3.44
C LEU A 161 -12.92 11.61 3.43
N CYS A 162 -11.97 11.11 4.19
CA CYS A 162 -10.57 11.48 4.05
C CYS A 162 -9.78 10.25 3.57
N LYS A 163 -9.14 10.37 2.43
CA LYS A 163 -8.21 9.35 1.94
C LYS A 163 -6.87 9.57 2.62
N TYR A 164 -6.64 8.90 3.75
CA TYR A 164 -5.33 8.89 4.39
C TYR A 164 -4.48 7.75 3.86
N TYR A 165 -3.26 8.08 3.47
CA TYR A 165 -2.18 7.12 3.30
C TYR A 165 -1.62 6.79 4.67
N PHE A 166 -1.90 5.61 5.20
CA PHE A 166 -1.28 5.17 6.43
C PHE A 166 0.17 4.75 6.12
N HIS A 167 1.07 5.66 6.35
CA HIS A 167 2.47 5.31 6.58
C HIS A 167 2.64 5.12 8.09
N LEU A 168 3.00 3.89 8.47
CA LEU A 168 3.54 3.49 9.77
C LEU A 168 2.69 3.80 11.02
N TYR A 169 2.50 2.76 11.80
CA TYR A 169 2.18 2.75 13.21
C TYR A 169 3.06 3.77 13.98
N ILE A 170 2.66 5.02 14.03
CA ILE A 170 3.19 5.98 14.97
C ILE A 170 2.13 6.15 16.04
N LYS A 171 2.57 5.88 17.28
CA LYS A 171 1.80 6.02 18.51
C LYS A 171 0.85 7.23 18.50
N LYS A 172 -0.30 7.08 19.13
CA LYS A 172 -1.38 8.05 19.38
C LYS A 172 -0.98 9.52 19.67
N SER A 173 0.28 9.78 19.98
CA SER A 173 0.83 11.11 20.29
C SER A 173 1.05 12.02 19.06
N PHE A 174 1.09 11.48 17.84
CA PHE A 174 1.36 12.29 16.64
C PHE A 174 0.09 12.81 15.94
N LEU A 175 -1.07 12.23 16.22
CA LEU A 175 -2.36 12.70 15.66
C LEU A 175 -2.82 14.05 16.24
N LEU A 176 -2.37 14.40 17.44
CA LEU A 176 -2.73 15.67 18.09
C LEU A 176 -1.96 16.88 17.53
N SER A 177 -0.76 16.69 16.97
CA SER A 177 0.03 17.79 16.42
C SER A 177 -0.41 18.23 15.01
N TYR A 178 -1.11 17.38 14.26
CA TYR A 178 -1.59 17.72 12.92
C TYR A 178 -2.94 18.47 12.91
N GLN A 179 -3.67 18.43 14.02
CA GLN A 179 -4.92 19.21 14.16
C GLN A 179 -4.70 20.72 14.36
N GLN A 180 -3.48 21.13 14.73
CA GLN A 180 -3.16 22.55 14.90
C GLN A 180 -2.70 23.28 13.64
N GLN A 181 -2.54 22.58 12.50
CA GLN A 181 -2.08 23.19 11.24
C GLN A 181 -3.18 23.38 10.18
N ILE A 182 -4.44 23.06 10.49
CA ILE A 182 -5.57 23.20 9.54
C ILE A 182 -6.62 24.21 10.08
N PHE A 183 -6.22 25.13 10.93
CA PHE A 183 -7.02 26.32 11.26
C PHE A 183 -6.27 27.59 10.92
#